data_3c58b99ddfc4c09f118a0f55335d87fa
#
_entry.id   3c58b99ddfc4c09f118a0f55335d87fa
#
_cell.length_a   1.000
_cell.length_b   1.000
_cell.length_c   1.000
_cell.angle_alpha   90.00
_cell.angle_beta   90.00
_cell.angle_gamma   90.00
#
_symmetry.space_group_name_H-M   'P 1'
#
loop_
_entity.id
_entity.type
_entity.pdbx_description
1 polymer ?
#
loop_
_entity_poly.entity_id
_entity_poly.type
_entity_poly.pdbx_seq_one_letter_code
_entity_poly.pdbx_strand_id
1 'polypeptide(L)'
;AVLVEAFGSYLRSQDFTEIKSSKLVGTGTEGGANVFEIDYFGQPAFLAQSPQFYKQIMVGSGLERVFEIGPVYRAEKHETSRHVNEYTSLDFEMGFIRDEQDIISMQIGLVGHMLAAARERCQAQLELLGATAPEVDGKIPQVTFKEAGEILEGEGHRCGKRGDLDPEGERLLCAWAEKEHGSDFLYVVGFPLSKRPMYTAFRDDDPETSRSFDLLWR
;
A
#
# COMPACT_ATOMS: atom_id res chain seq x y z
N ALA A 1 1.09 -5.73 -17.50
CA ALA A 1 2.15 -4.94 -18.16
C ALA A 1 1.82 -3.43 -18.11
N VAL A 2 0.66 -2.97 -18.62
CA VAL A 2 0.30 -1.53 -18.70
C VAL A 2 0.39 -0.81 -17.35
N LEU A 3 -0.19 -1.36 -16.28
CA LEU A 3 -0.15 -0.75 -14.94
C LEU A 3 1.28 -0.64 -14.40
N VAL A 4 2.11 -1.66 -14.62
CA VAL A 4 3.52 -1.65 -14.19
C VAL A 4 4.32 -0.57 -14.92
N GLU A 5 4.10 -0.43 -16.22
CA GLU A 5 4.73 0.62 -17.03
C GLU A 5 4.26 2.02 -16.59
N ALA A 6 2.94 2.19 -16.38
CA ALA A 6 2.37 3.45 -15.91
C ALA A 6 2.90 3.85 -14.52
N PHE A 7 3.03 2.90 -13.59
CA PHE A 7 3.67 3.12 -12.29
C PHE A 7 5.07 3.69 -12.44
N GLY A 8 5.93 2.99 -13.20
CA GLY A 8 7.32 3.46 -13.38
C GLY A 8 7.42 4.78 -14.14
N SER A 9 6.59 5.01 -15.18
CA SER A 9 6.62 6.26 -15.95
C SER A 9 6.18 7.46 -15.11
N TYR A 10 5.12 7.30 -14.31
CA TYR A 10 4.67 8.36 -13.40
C TYR A 10 5.75 8.72 -12.38
N LEU A 11 6.31 7.74 -11.69
CA LEU A 11 7.32 8.01 -10.65
C LEU A 11 8.59 8.66 -11.24
N ARG A 12 9.05 8.22 -12.42
CA ARG A 12 10.16 8.89 -13.11
C ARG A 12 9.83 10.35 -13.46
N SER A 13 8.58 10.66 -13.83
CA SER A 13 8.15 12.05 -14.09
C SER A 13 8.08 12.90 -12.82
N GLN A 14 8.10 12.28 -11.65
CA GLN A 14 8.12 12.92 -10.32
C GLN A 14 9.52 12.86 -9.67
N ASP A 15 10.57 12.70 -10.48
CA ASP A 15 11.97 12.66 -10.07
C ASP A 15 12.35 11.50 -9.13
N PHE A 16 11.62 10.37 -9.21
CA PHE A 16 12.01 9.15 -8.52
C PHE A 16 13.06 8.36 -9.29
N THR A 17 14.07 7.87 -8.57
CA THR A 17 15.09 6.97 -9.09
C THR A 17 14.64 5.51 -8.91
N GLU A 18 14.66 4.74 -10.00
CA GLU A 18 14.43 3.29 -9.91
C GLU A 18 15.63 2.58 -9.30
N ILE A 19 15.40 1.78 -8.27
CA ILE A 19 16.42 0.95 -7.64
C ILE A 19 16.12 -0.54 -7.84
N LYS A 20 17.13 -1.37 -7.65
CA LYS A 20 17.01 -2.83 -7.62
C LYS A 20 17.70 -3.35 -6.37
N SER A 21 16.93 -3.98 -5.49
CA SER A 21 17.42 -4.53 -4.23
C SER A 21 17.68 -6.04 -4.33
N SER A 22 18.56 -6.56 -3.44
CA SER A 22 18.78 -8.00 -3.32
C SER A 22 17.51 -8.69 -2.82
N LYS A 23 17.23 -9.88 -3.39
CA LYS A 23 16.11 -10.74 -2.96
C LYS A 23 16.56 -11.91 -2.10
N LEU A 24 17.86 -12.22 -2.09
CA LEU A 24 18.49 -13.06 -1.09
C LEU A 24 19.12 -12.17 -0.03
N VAL A 25 18.67 -12.31 1.21
CA VAL A 25 19.04 -11.41 2.31
C VAL A 25 19.44 -12.21 3.55
N GLY A 26 20.29 -11.63 4.39
CA GLY A 26 20.78 -12.26 5.62
C GLY A 26 19.82 -12.19 6.81
N THR A 27 18.72 -11.43 6.67
CA THR A 27 17.69 -11.26 7.73
C THR A 27 16.36 -10.87 7.11
N GLY A 28 15.28 -10.97 7.88
CA GLY A 28 13.98 -10.42 7.45
C GLY A 28 14.07 -8.92 7.11
N THR A 29 13.40 -8.51 6.05
CA THR A 29 13.47 -7.14 5.49
C THR A 29 12.27 -6.27 5.87
N GLU A 30 11.27 -6.84 6.55
CA GLU A 30 10.09 -6.12 7.01
C GLU A 30 9.57 -6.73 8.31
N GLY A 31 9.03 -5.89 9.20
CA GLY A 31 8.40 -6.36 10.44
C GLY A 31 7.00 -6.95 10.16
N GLY A 32 6.66 -8.03 10.90
CA GLY A 32 5.31 -8.57 10.95
C GLY A 32 4.93 -9.64 9.92
N ALA A 33 5.67 -9.80 8.82
CA ALA A 33 5.44 -10.88 7.87
C ALA A 33 6.35 -12.07 8.13
N ASN A 34 5.87 -13.29 7.83
CA ASN A 34 6.70 -14.49 7.90
C ASN A 34 7.69 -14.52 6.74
N VAL A 35 8.89 -15.06 7.00
CA VAL A 35 9.97 -15.18 6.02
C VAL A 35 10.08 -16.60 5.48
N PHE A 36 10.47 -16.74 4.21
CA PHE A 36 10.99 -17.99 3.69
C PHE A 36 12.48 -18.06 4.00
N GLU A 37 12.86 -19.05 4.82
CA GLU A 37 14.25 -19.38 5.08
C GLU A 37 14.74 -20.37 4.02
N ILE A 38 15.96 -20.15 3.54
CA ILE A 38 16.63 -21.02 2.57
C ILE A 38 18.03 -21.38 3.07
N ASP A 39 18.53 -22.54 2.69
CA ASP A 39 19.94 -22.90 2.88
C ASP A 39 20.80 -22.27 1.79
N TYR A 40 21.72 -21.40 2.18
CA TYR A 40 22.68 -20.78 1.30
C TYR A 40 24.10 -21.29 1.64
N PHE A 41 24.50 -22.42 1.03
CA PHE A 41 25.78 -23.06 1.27
C PHE A 41 26.09 -23.35 2.76
N GLY A 42 25.10 -23.87 3.48
CA GLY A 42 25.20 -24.17 4.91
C GLY A 42 25.06 -22.97 5.84
N GLN A 43 24.65 -21.82 5.32
CA GLN A 43 24.28 -20.63 6.09
C GLN A 43 22.81 -20.29 5.88
N PRO A 44 22.08 -19.86 6.91
CA PRO A 44 20.71 -19.39 6.72
C PRO A 44 20.66 -18.10 5.89
N ALA A 45 19.77 -18.07 4.91
CA ALA A 45 19.41 -16.87 4.18
C ALA A 45 17.88 -16.82 4.05
N PHE A 46 17.36 -15.68 3.62
CA PHE A 46 15.93 -15.44 3.55
C PHE A 46 15.56 -14.81 2.21
N LEU A 47 14.32 -15.06 1.77
CA LEU A 47 13.74 -14.34 0.65
C LEU A 47 13.17 -13.01 1.14
N ALA A 48 13.45 -11.93 0.41
CA ALA A 48 13.06 -10.58 0.79
C ALA A 48 11.54 -10.39 0.77
N GLN A 49 10.97 -9.92 1.88
CA GLN A 49 9.54 -9.63 2.03
C GLN A 49 9.13 -8.30 1.38
N SER A 50 10.07 -7.36 1.28
CA SER A 50 9.94 -6.05 0.65
C SER A 50 11.33 -5.43 0.43
N PRO A 51 11.46 -4.34 -0.33
CA PRO A 51 12.71 -3.56 -0.41
C PRO A 51 12.91 -2.58 0.75
N GLN A 52 12.18 -2.69 1.89
CA GLN A 52 12.07 -1.65 2.91
C GLN A 52 13.42 -1.09 3.38
N PHE A 53 14.38 -1.94 3.76
CA PHE A 53 15.69 -1.46 4.22
C PHE A 53 16.46 -0.74 3.10
N TYR A 54 16.41 -1.29 1.90
CA TYR A 54 17.14 -0.72 0.76
C TYR A 54 16.60 0.65 0.35
N LYS A 55 15.28 0.80 0.25
CA LYS A 55 14.68 2.08 -0.11
C LYS A 55 14.93 3.16 0.96
N GLN A 56 14.86 2.82 2.25
CA GLN A 56 15.20 3.74 3.34
C GLN A 56 16.69 4.15 3.31
N ILE A 57 17.59 3.19 3.09
CA ILE A 57 19.03 3.47 2.95
C ILE A 57 19.28 4.39 1.77
N MET A 58 18.65 4.16 0.63
CA MET A 58 18.83 4.97 -0.57
C MET A 58 18.29 6.40 -0.39
N VAL A 59 17.13 6.56 0.25
CA VAL A 59 16.62 7.89 0.62
C VAL A 59 17.58 8.60 1.58
N GLY A 60 18.05 7.90 2.62
CA GLY A 60 19.02 8.44 3.58
C GLY A 60 20.41 8.74 2.97
N SER A 61 20.77 8.10 1.86
CA SER A 61 22.01 8.36 1.13
C SER A 61 21.96 9.57 0.19
N GLY A 62 20.80 10.24 0.05
CA GLY A 62 20.62 11.45 -0.72
C GLY A 62 19.87 11.30 -2.05
N LEU A 63 19.31 10.11 -2.35
CA LEU A 63 18.45 9.95 -3.52
C LEU A 63 17.05 10.56 -3.32
N GLU A 64 16.66 10.86 -2.10
CA GLU A 64 15.41 11.51 -1.68
C GLU A 64 14.13 10.78 -2.10
N ARG A 65 14.03 10.30 -3.34
CA ARG A 65 12.86 9.64 -3.92
C ARG A 65 13.31 8.41 -4.70
N VAL A 66 12.84 7.23 -4.29
CA VAL A 66 13.19 5.98 -4.94
C VAL A 66 11.98 5.10 -5.14
N PHE A 67 12.03 4.20 -6.13
CA PHE A 67 11.02 3.18 -6.30
C PHE A 67 11.64 1.87 -6.79
N GLU A 68 10.96 0.78 -6.54
CA GLU A 68 11.31 -0.53 -7.07
C GLU A 68 10.09 -1.24 -7.64
N ILE A 69 10.28 -1.88 -8.78
CA ILE A 69 9.39 -2.87 -9.35
C ILE A 69 10.14 -4.20 -9.30
N GLY A 70 9.70 -5.12 -8.47
CA GLY A 70 10.42 -6.37 -8.28
C GLY A 70 9.67 -7.42 -7.48
N PRO A 71 10.13 -8.69 -7.51
CA PRO A 71 9.50 -9.76 -6.75
C PRO A 71 9.71 -9.56 -5.24
N VAL A 72 8.70 -9.97 -4.48
CA VAL A 72 8.74 -10.06 -3.02
C VAL A 72 8.11 -11.37 -2.58
N TYR A 73 8.48 -11.85 -1.38
CA TYR A 73 8.14 -13.16 -0.87
C TYR A 73 7.61 -13.07 0.55
N ARG A 74 6.40 -13.53 0.79
CA ARG A 74 5.78 -13.54 2.11
C ARG A 74 5.29 -14.94 2.42
N ALA A 75 5.83 -15.56 3.49
CA ALA A 75 5.45 -16.90 3.91
C ALA A 75 4.09 -16.88 4.63
N GLU A 76 3.05 -16.45 3.93
CA GLU A 76 1.69 -16.38 4.47
C GLU A 76 1.14 -17.78 4.69
N LYS A 77 0.54 -17.99 5.87
CA LYS A 77 -0.07 -19.27 6.26
C LYS A 77 -1.49 -19.45 5.76
N HIS A 78 -2.06 -18.43 5.14
CA HIS A 78 -3.44 -18.40 4.69
C HIS A 78 -3.50 -18.40 3.17
N GLU A 79 -4.25 -19.33 2.60
CA GLU A 79 -4.58 -19.34 1.17
C GLU A 79 -5.92 -18.61 0.96
N THR A 80 -5.84 -17.33 0.67
CA THR A 80 -7.01 -16.53 0.25
C THR A 80 -6.68 -15.81 -1.06
N SER A 81 -7.69 -15.28 -1.73
CA SER A 81 -7.49 -14.49 -2.95
C SER A 81 -6.61 -13.24 -2.77
N ARG A 82 -6.36 -12.83 -1.53
CA ARG A 82 -5.54 -11.67 -1.15
C ARG A 82 -4.15 -12.03 -0.64
N HIS A 83 -3.88 -13.31 -0.33
CA HIS A 83 -2.60 -13.75 0.23
C HIS A 83 -1.87 -14.62 -0.79
N VAL A 84 -0.90 -14.03 -1.46
CA VAL A 84 0.02 -14.72 -2.36
C VAL A 84 1.43 -14.68 -1.79
N ASN A 85 2.12 -15.81 -1.89
CA ASN A 85 3.46 -15.97 -1.29
C ASN A 85 4.57 -15.32 -2.13
N GLU A 86 4.34 -15.11 -3.42
CA GLU A 86 5.25 -14.44 -4.34
C GLU A 86 4.45 -13.53 -5.28
N TYR A 87 4.85 -12.27 -5.38
CA TYR A 87 4.25 -11.31 -6.32
C TYR A 87 5.22 -10.20 -6.69
N THR A 88 4.92 -9.49 -7.77
CA THR A 88 5.64 -8.27 -8.14
C THR A 88 5.11 -7.10 -7.33
N SER A 89 5.94 -6.58 -6.43
CA SER A 89 5.65 -5.37 -5.67
C SER A 89 5.89 -4.12 -6.52
N LEU A 90 5.01 -3.15 -6.37
CA LEU A 90 5.13 -1.77 -6.86
C LEU A 90 5.35 -0.88 -5.64
N ASP A 91 6.57 -0.51 -5.38
CA ASP A 91 6.98 0.09 -4.12
C ASP A 91 7.70 1.41 -4.35
N PHE A 92 7.41 2.44 -3.56
CA PHE A 92 8.15 3.69 -3.58
C PHE A 92 8.42 4.20 -2.17
N GLU A 93 9.43 5.05 -2.04
CA GLU A 93 9.82 5.71 -0.80
C GLU A 93 10.22 7.15 -1.12
N MET A 94 9.81 8.09 -0.29
CA MET A 94 10.25 9.48 -0.39
C MET A 94 10.56 10.07 0.99
N GLY A 95 11.66 10.78 1.06
CA GLY A 95 12.07 11.53 2.26
C GLY A 95 11.64 12.99 2.22
N PHE A 96 12.04 13.75 3.27
CA PHE A 96 11.78 15.19 3.39
C PHE A 96 10.30 15.58 3.30
N ILE A 97 9.43 14.68 3.76
CA ILE A 97 7.99 14.90 3.86
C ILE A 97 7.64 15.64 5.16
N ARG A 98 6.53 16.34 5.18
CA ARG A 98 5.96 16.98 6.36
C ARG A 98 5.15 16.00 7.20
N ASP A 99 4.29 15.24 6.50
CA ASP A 99 3.39 14.27 7.09
C ASP A 99 2.93 13.24 6.04
N GLU A 100 2.02 12.37 6.43
CA GLU A 100 1.44 11.34 5.56
C GLU A 100 0.67 11.90 4.36
N GLN A 101 0.22 13.17 4.40
CA GLN A 101 -0.53 13.77 3.29
C GLN A 101 0.34 14.01 2.06
N ASP A 102 1.65 14.20 2.22
CA ASP A 102 2.57 14.29 1.10
C ASP A 102 2.63 12.95 0.34
N ILE A 103 2.59 11.81 1.04
CA ILE A 103 2.54 10.47 0.43
C ILE A 103 1.17 10.19 -0.20
N ILE A 104 0.08 10.52 0.50
CA ILE A 104 -1.29 10.37 -0.01
C ILE A 104 -1.47 11.16 -1.31
N SER A 105 -0.99 12.40 -1.36
CA SER A 105 -1.06 13.24 -2.55
C SER A 105 -0.30 12.62 -3.73
N MET A 106 0.89 12.08 -3.49
CA MET A 106 1.68 11.35 -4.48
C MET A 106 0.93 10.10 -4.97
N GLN A 107 0.35 9.32 -4.06
CA GLN A 107 -0.39 8.10 -4.37
C GLN A 107 -1.67 8.38 -5.17
N ILE A 108 -2.40 9.45 -4.87
CA ILE A 108 -3.59 9.86 -5.64
C ILE A 108 -3.21 10.12 -7.10
N GLY A 109 -2.15 10.89 -7.35
CA GLY A 109 -1.66 11.15 -8.70
C GLY A 109 -1.19 9.89 -9.42
N LEU A 110 -0.49 9.01 -8.71
CA LEU A 110 -0.01 7.73 -9.22
C LEU A 110 -1.17 6.80 -9.63
N VAL A 111 -2.15 6.61 -8.74
CA VAL A 111 -3.33 5.76 -9.01
C VAL A 111 -4.14 6.33 -10.17
N GLY A 112 -4.37 7.64 -10.19
CA GLY A 112 -5.05 8.32 -11.29
C GLY A 112 -4.36 8.10 -12.64
N HIS A 113 -3.03 8.24 -12.69
CA HIS A 113 -2.23 7.98 -13.88
C HIS A 113 -2.30 6.51 -14.34
N MET A 114 -2.19 5.56 -13.41
CA MET A 114 -2.28 4.14 -13.72
C MET A 114 -3.64 3.75 -14.27
N LEU A 115 -4.72 4.26 -13.68
CA LEU A 115 -6.10 3.98 -14.12
C LEU A 115 -6.40 4.64 -15.47
N ALA A 116 -5.90 5.86 -15.73
CA ALA A 116 -5.99 6.49 -17.03
C ALA A 116 -5.31 5.66 -18.12
N ALA A 117 -4.10 5.15 -17.86
CA ALA A 117 -3.39 4.26 -18.77
C ALA A 117 -4.16 2.94 -19.01
N ALA A 118 -4.83 2.41 -18.00
CA ALA A 118 -5.68 1.22 -18.14
C ALA A 118 -6.90 1.50 -19.03
N ARG A 119 -7.60 2.62 -18.84
CA ARG A 119 -8.73 3.02 -19.70
C ARG A 119 -8.31 3.19 -21.16
N GLU A 120 -7.18 3.84 -21.38
CA GLU A 120 -6.68 4.13 -22.74
C GLU A 120 -6.17 2.88 -23.46
N ARG A 121 -5.44 2.00 -22.76
CA ARG A 121 -4.63 0.94 -23.36
C ARG A 121 -5.14 -0.48 -23.14
N CYS A 122 -6.15 -0.67 -22.27
CA CYS A 122 -6.70 -1.97 -21.91
C CYS A 122 -8.22 -2.08 -22.15
N GLN A 123 -8.78 -1.27 -23.05
CA GLN A 123 -10.23 -1.23 -23.28
C GLN A 123 -10.81 -2.62 -23.60
N ALA A 124 -10.21 -3.36 -24.52
CA ALA A 124 -10.69 -4.70 -24.90
C ALA A 124 -10.65 -5.71 -23.73
N GLN A 125 -9.64 -5.59 -22.84
CA GLN A 125 -9.52 -6.43 -21.66
C GLN A 125 -10.56 -6.05 -20.59
N LEU A 126 -10.82 -4.76 -20.39
CA LEU A 126 -11.85 -4.28 -19.49
C LEU A 126 -13.23 -4.73 -19.94
N GLU A 127 -13.54 -4.60 -21.22
CA GLU A 127 -14.80 -5.10 -21.82
C GLU A 127 -14.95 -6.61 -21.65
N LEU A 128 -13.91 -7.39 -21.94
CA LEU A 128 -13.90 -8.84 -21.79
C LEU A 128 -14.17 -9.30 -20.36
N LEU A 129 -13.64 -8.55 -19.38
CA LEU A 129 -13.78 -8.86 -17.95
C LEU A 129 -15.04 -8.25 -17.33
N GLY A 130 -15.80 -7.43 -18.06
CA GLY A 130 -16.91 -6.65 -17.51
C GLY A 130 -16.46 -5.71 -16.40
N ALA A 131 -15.22 -5.24 -16.46
CA ALA A 131 -14.60 -4.37 -15.45
C ALA A 131 -14.53 -2.91 -15.93
N THR A 132 -14.50 -2.00 -14.98
CA THR A 132 -14.28 -0.56 -15.22
C THR A 132 -13.02 -0.12 -14.50
N ALA A 133 -12.31 0.85 -15.08
CA ALA A 133 -11.21 1.53 -14.41
C ALA A 133 -11.73 2.93 -14.00
N PRO A 134 -11.98 3.17 -12.70
CA PRO A 134 -12.58 4.42 -12.24
C PRO A 134 -11.71 5.64 -12.52
N GLU A 135 -12.33 6.81 -12.56
CA GLU A 135 -11.62 8.07 -12.64
C GLU A 135 -11.24 8.55 -11.23
N VAL A 136 -10.05 9.15 -11.15
CA VAL A 136 -9.60 9.85 -9.95
C VAL A 136 -9.36 11.29 -10.31
N ASP A 137 -10.23 12.18 -9.86
CA ASP A 137 -10.25 13.61 -10.17
C ASP A 137 -9.37 14.46 -9.23
N GLY A 138 -8.38 13.83 -8.62
CA GLY A 138 -7.42 14.47 -7.72
C GLY A 138 -7.85 14.52 -6.25
N LYS A 139 -9.04 13.96 -5.91
CA LYS A 139 -9.50 13.86 -4.53
C LYS A 139 -10.06 12.48 -4.26
N ILE A 140 -9.62 11.89 -3.15
CA ILE A 140 -10.19 10.67 -2.59
C ILE A 140 -10.65 11.00 -1.18
N PRO A 141 -11.87 10.63 -0.76
CA PRO A 141 -12.33 10.87 0.61
C PRO A 141 -11.42 10.20 1.63
N GLN A 142 -11.29 10.83 2.79
CA GLN A 142 -10.49 10.34 3.90
C GLN A 142 -11.34 10.30 5.17
N VAL A 143 -11.20 9.22 5.95
CA VAL A 143 -11.74 9.09 7.28
C VAL A 143 -10.64 8.62 8.24
N THR A 144 -10.71 9.03 9.49
CA THR A 144 -9.84 8.45 10.51
C THR A 144 -10.27 7.02 10.84
N PHE A 145 -9.36 6.23 11.38
CA PHE A 145 -9.68 4.87 11.84
C PHE A 145 -10.81 4.88 12.88
N LYS A 146 -10.91 5.92 13.70
CA LYS A 146 -12.00 6.11 14.65
C LYS A 146 -13.34 6.33 13.95
N GLU A 147 -13.39 7.27 13.01
CA GLU A 147 -14.60 7.54 12.19
C GLU A 147 -15.02 6.31 11.39
N ALA A 148 -14.04 5.56 10.84
CA ALA A 148 -14.32 4.29 10.17
C ALA A 148 -15.01 3.29 11.12
N GLY A 149 -14.59 3.21 12.37
CA GLY A 149 -15.25 2.41 13.40
C GLY A 149 -16.68 2.85 13.68
N GLU A 150 -16.93 4.15 13.77
CA GLU A 150 -18.27 4.72 13.98
C GLU A 150 -19.21 4.44 12.77
N ILE A 151 -18.70 4.57 11.56
CA ILE A 151 -19.41 4.20 10.32
C ILE A 151 -19.81 2.73 10.34
N LEU A 152 -18.85 1.84 10.64
CA LEU A 152 -19.11 0.40 10.69
C LEU A 152 -20.11 0.01 11.78
N GLU A 153 -20.05 0.63 12.96
CA GLU A 153 -21.04 0.40 14.02
C GLU A 153 -22.45 0.85 13.56
N GLY A 154 -22.55 1.93 12.81
CA GLY A 154 -23.80 2.38 12.19
C GLY A 154 -24.37 1.38 11.18
N GLU A 155 -23.53 0.66 10.46
CA GLU A 155 -23.90 -0.44 9.54
C GLU A 155 -24.10 -1.80 10.27
N GLY A 156 -24.03 -1.81 11.61
CA GLY A 156 -24.20 -3.01 12.42
C GLY A 156 -23.01 -3.98 12.41
N HIS A 157 -21.83 -3.50 11.97
CA HIS A 157 -20.60 -4.30 11.91
C HIS A 157 -19.59 -3.86 12.96
N ARG A 158 -18.89 -4.87 13.54
CA ARG A 158 -17.74 -4.64 14.41
C ARG A 158 -16.59 -5.52 13.94
N CYS A 159 -15.47 -4.91 13.60
CA CYS A 159 -14.27 -5.67 13.22
C CYS A 159 -13.85 -6.63 14.34
N GLY A 160 -13.54 -7.88 13.95
CA GLY A 160 -13.21 -8.93 14.89
C GLY A 160 -11.87 -8.74 15.61
N LYS A 161 -10.93 -8.03 15.00
CA LYS A 161 -9.63 -7.69 15.60
C LYS A 161 -9.64 -6.24 16.04
N ARG A 162 -9.42 -5.99 17.32
CA ARG A 162 -9.32 -4.65 17.85
C ARG A 162 -8.11 -3.93 17.27
N GLY A 163 -8.35 -2.79 16.61
CA GLY A 163 -7.31 -1.93 16.03
C GLY A 163 -6.90 -2.30 14.60
N ASP A 164 -7.70 -3.09 13.88
CA ASP A 164 -7.49 -3.44 12.48
C ASP A 164 -8.85 -3.56 11.77
N LEU A 165 -8.86 -3.42 10.44
CA LEU A 165 -10.03 -3.66 9.61
C LEU A 165 -10.05 -5.14 9.19
N ASP A 166 -11.23 -5.72 9.13
CA ASP A 166 -11.43 -7.02 8.51
C ASP A 166 -12.00 -6.86 7.08
N PRO A 167 -11.97 -7.90 6.25
CA PRO A 167 -12.42 -7.80 4.86
C PRO A 167 -13.86 -7.34 4.69
N GLU A 168 -14.74 -7.65 5.64
CA GLU A 168 -16.13 -7.20 5.61
C GLU A 168 -16.24 -5.71 5.96
N GLY A 169 -15.46 -5.25 6.96
CA GLY A 169 -15.37 -3.83 7.31
C GLY A 169 -14.84 -3.00 6.14
N GLU A 170 -13.79 -3.46 5.45
CA GLU A 170 -13.29 -2.79 4.25
C GLU A 170 -14.36 -2.68 3.16
N ARG A 171 -15.10 -3.77 2.90
CA ARG A 171 -16.18 -3.80 1.92
C ARG A 171 -17.30 -2.81 2.26
N LEU A 172 -17.70 -2.73 3.52
CA LEU A 172 -18.74 -1.81 3.99
C LEU A 172 -18.28 -0.35 3.89
N LEU A 173 -17.03 -0.07 4.24
CA LEU A 173 -16.44 1.27 4.10
C LEU A 173 -16.35 1.71 2.63
N CYS A 174 -16.00 0.82 1.71
CA CYS A 174 -16.04 1.12 0.28
C CYS A 174 -17.47 1.42 -0.20
N ALA A 175 -18.46 0.63 0.22
CA ALA A 175 -19.87 0.89 -0.11
C ALA A 175 -20.39 2.22 0.46
N TRP A 176 -19.97 2.57 1.67
CA TRP A 176 -20.25 3.87 2.27
C TRP A 176 -19.61 5.01 1.47
N ALA A 177 -18.35 4.87 1.06
CA ALA A 177 -17.66 5.89 0.27
C ALA A 177 -18.32 6.12 -1.09
N GLU A 178 -18.81 5.07 -1.74
CA GLU A 178 -19.59 5.19 -2.97
C GLU A 178 -20.89 5.94 -2.73
N LYS A 179 -21.65 5.57 -1.69
CA LYS A 179 -22.95 6.14 -1.37
C LYS A 179 -22.87 7.62 -0.98
N GLU A 180 -21.92 7.98 -0.11
CA GLU A 180 -21.83 9.32 0.46
C GLU A 180 -20.97 10.29 -0.37
N HIS A 181 -20.00 9.76 -1.13
CA HIS A 181 -19.02 10.57 -1.88
C HIS A 181 -18.97 10.27 -3.37
N GLY A 182 -19.65 9.22 -3.85
CA GLY A 182 -19.56 8.78 -5.25
C GLY A 182 -18.15 8.29 -5.62
N SER A 183 -17.38 7.80 -4.65
CA SER A 183 -15.99 7.41 -4.82
C SER A 183 -15.81 5.89 -4.72
N ASP A 184 -15.07 5.31 -5.68
CA ASP A 184 -14.62 3.91 -5.61
C ASP A 184 -13.48 3.70 -4.61
N PHE A 185 -12.92 4.78 -4.06
CA PHE A 185 -11.76 4.78 -3.19
C PHE A 185 -12.04 5.47 -1.86
N LEU A 186 -11.38 5.01 -0.81
CA LEU A 186 -11.41 5.63 0.51
C LEU A 186 -10.05 5.49 1.18
N TYR A 187 -9.50 6.57 1.72
CA TYR A 187 -8.39 6.48 2.66
C TYR A 187 -8.91 6.31 4.08
N VAL A 188 -8.35 5.35 4.79
CA VAL A 188 -8.46 5.25 6.24
C VAL A 188 -7.11 5.65 6.83
N VAL A 189 -7.09 6.69 7.65
CA VAL A 189 -5.87 7.27 8.23
C VAL A 189 -5.84 7.13 9.75
N GLY A 190 -4.67 7.19 10.36
CA GLY A 190 -4.55 7.25 11.82
C GLY A 190 -4.90 5.94 12.51
N PHE A 191 -4.30 4.83 12.08
CA PHE A 191 -4.44 3.54 12.76
C PHE A 191 -3.75 3.55 14.13
N PRO A 192 -4.19 2.68 15.08
CA PRO A 192 -3.51 2.56 16.37
C PRO A 192 -2.03 2.20 16.21
N LEU A 193 -1.15 2.97 16.84
CA LEU A 193 0.31 2.79 16.76
C LEU A 193 0.74 1.37 17.18
N SER A 194 0.06 0.79 18.17
CA SER A 194 0.33 -0.56 18.65
C SER A 194 0.14 -1.68 17.62
N LYS A 195 -0.47 -1.37 16.46
CA LYS A 195 -0.71 -2.31 15.36
C LYS A 195 0.20 -2.10 14.17
N ARG A 196 1.06 -1.09 14.25
CA ARG A 196 2.00 -0.76 13.17
C ARG A 196 3.43 -1.16 13.53
N PRO A 197 4.31 -1.36 12.54
CA PRO A 197 5.72 -1.64 12.79
C PRO A 197 6.37 -0.58 13.67
N MET A 198 7.42 -0.96 14.41
CA MET A 198 8.10 -0.10 15.37
C MET A 198 8.66 1.21 14.78
N TYR A 199 8.88 1.26 13.50
CA TYR A 199 9.40 2.45 12.80
C TYR A 199 8.31 3.42 12.34
N THR A 200 7.03 3.11 12.59
CA THR A 200 5.91 3.99 12.19
C THR A 200 5.88 5.20 13.11
N ALA A 201 5.89 6.40 12.51
CA ALA A 201 5.76 7.64 13.27
C ALA A 201 4.37 7.78 13.91
N PHE A 202 4.33 8.30 15.12
CA PHE A 202 3.09 8.68 15.79
C PHE A 202 2.66 10.11 15.42
N ARG A 203 1.44 10.47 15.71
CA ARG A 203 0.91 11.83 15.56
C ARG A 203 1.32 12.68 16.76
N ASP A 204 1.70 13.92 16.51
CA ASP A 204 2.16 14.83 17.57
C ASP A 204 1.03 15.19 18.57
N ASP A 205 -0.20 15.22 18.09
CA ASP A 205 -1.41 15.53 18.86
C ASP A 205 -2.03 14.32 19.56
N ASP A 206 -1.68 13.09 19.11
CA ASP A 206 -2.14 11.83 19.70
C ASP A 206 -1.06 10.74 19.53
N PRO A 207 -0.18 10.53 20.54
CA PRO A 207 0.90 9.56 20.46
C PRO A 207 0.47 8.09 20.35
N GLU A 208 -0.79 7.75 20.60
CA GLU A 208 -1.32 6.40 20.42
C GLU A 208 -1.76 6.13 18.97
N THR A 209 -1.90 7.19 18.18
CA THR A 209 -2.30 7.15 16.76
C THR A 209 -1.09 7.32 15.85
N SER A 210 -1.00 6.48 14.84
CA SER A 210 0.09 6.48 13.86
C SER A 210 -0.17 7.45 12.70
N ARG A 211 0.91 7.91 12.07
CA ARG A 211 0.90 8.57 10.75
C ARG A 211 0.88 7.54 9.63
N SER A 212 -0.01 6.55 9.71
CA SER A 212 -0.19 5.54 8.67
C SER A 212 -1.57 5.60 8.05
N PHE A 213 -1.70 5.06 6.87
CA PHE A 213 -2.97 5.02 6.15
C PHE A 213 -3.04 3.76 5.29
N ASP A 214 -4.25 3.37 4.97
CA ASP A 214 -4.55 2.34 3.98
C ASP A 214 -5.50 2.95 2.93
N LEU A 215 -5.27 2.62 1.65
CA LEU A 215 -6.18 2.96 0.56
C LEU A 215 -7.07 1.76 0.28
N LEU A 216 -8.36 1.93 0.50
CA LEU A 216 -9.37 0.95 0.16
C LEU A 216 -9.87 1.22 -1.26
N TRP A 217 -10.09 0.15 -2.02
CA TRP A 217 -10.66 0.18 -3.36
C TRP A 217 -11.75 -0.88 -3.47
N ARG A 218 -12.92 -0.47 -3.95
CA ARG A 218 -14.09 -1.33 -4.18
C ARG A 218 -13.86 -2.36 -5.29
#